data_97dc7e73ef81e45a64e12cdbd5494de4
#
_entry.id   97dc7e73ef81e45a64e12cdbd5494de4
#
_cell.length_a   1.000
_cell.length_b   1.000
_cell.length_c   1.000
_cell.angle_alpha   90.00
_cell.angle_beta   90.00
_cell.angle_gamma   90.00
#
_symmetry.space_group_name_H-M   'P 1'
#
loop_
_entity.id
_entity.type
_entity.pdbx_description
1 polymer ?
#
loop_
_entity_poly.entity_id
_entity_poly.type
_entity_poly.pdbx_seq_one_letter_code
_entity_poly.pdbx_strand_id
1 'polypeptide(L)'
;MTRPFLIAWLLVTTVTRLAAAQPWTLIEGATLVDPAASPPARVVSVLIRGDRVEAVAPRLERPPFARVIEGRGRFIVPGLWDMHGHLAALGPIGRAPEHFVGHGVLHVRDMGGYLDQLTALRADIATGRRVGPTLRIAGPTLNSEHPADFHRTLTTAGEARGAVRELKAAGVDHLKVHRATTREVFEAVIDEGRRVGLPVVGHVPLTVSWVDASRAGMRTIEHIQTIFENLQPDLRLTPERFSHLADDLEGALGDEIFGVLKANGTWFDPTLIGYEAAIDGARPEAAAARRQAYGRMKAIAAKAARAGVPIVTGTDVIAQPGEMLLRELERLVEIGMSAPAVLTAATITSAAAAGRPELGRVRAGGPASFLLVDANPLDDIAALRRLSLVVHQGRVFTVTDLAALRQE
;
A
#
# COMPACT_ATOMS: atom_id res chain seq x y z
N MET A 1 -39.15 -67.45 23.79
CA MET A 1 -39.15 -66.47 22.68
C MET A 1 -37.98 -65.48 22.85
N THR A 2 -36.83 -65.82 22.32
CA THR A 2 -35.57 -65.06 22.44
C THR A 2 -35.36 -64.30 21.18
N ARG A 3 -35.31 -62.97 21.27
CA ARG A 3 -34.98 -62.06 20.16
C ARG A 3 -33.47 -61.90 20.08
N PRO A 4 -32.82 -61.99 18.90
CA PRO A 4 -31.40 -61.70 18.74
C PRO A 4 -31.18 -60.19 18.59
N PHE A 5 -30.17 -59.62 19.31
CA PHE A 5 -29.64 -58.30 19.16
C PHE A 5 -28.68 -58.30 17.97
N LEU A 6 -29.01 -57.51 16.92
CA LEU A 6 -28.08 -57.19 15.84
C LEU A 6 -27.19 -56.02 16.27
N ILE A 7 -25.90 -56.28 16.46
CA ILE A 7 -24.88 -55.25 16.65
C ILE A 7 -24.41 -54.82 15.27
N ALA A 8 -24.81 -53.61 14.84
CA ALA A 8 -24.31 -52.97 13.63
C ALA A 8 -22.95 -52.35 13.91
N TRP A 9 -21.90 -52.87 13.27
CA TRP A 9 -20.57 -52.24 13.27
C TRP A 9 -20.58 -51.08 12.28
N LEU A 10 -20.48 -49.82 12.82
CA LEU A 10 -20.22 -48.62 12.00
C LEU A 10 -18.73 -48.62 11.65
N LEU A 11 -18.40 -48.91 10.37
CA LEU A 11 -17.08 -48.71 9.82
C LEU A 11 -16.91 -47.20 9.60
N VAL A 12 -16.21 -46.50 10.51
CA VAL A 12 -15.75 -45.14 10.34
C VAL A 12 -14.52 -45.17 9.40
N THR A 13 -14.72 -44.97 8.13
CA THR A 13 -13.62 -44.76 7.16
C THR A 13 -13.07 -43.37 7.37
N THR A 14 -11.98 -43.24 8.11
CA THR A 14 -11.16 -42.03 8.17
C THR A 14 -10.50 -41.82 6.80
N VAL A 15 -11.08 -40.97 5.97
CA VAL A 15 -10.42 -40.44 4.76
C VAL A 15 -9.31 -39.51 5.21
N THR A 16 -8.11 -40.03 5.40
CA THR A 16 -6.89 -39.23 5.49
C THR A 16 -6.70 -38.55 4.15
N ARG A 17 -7.06 -37.26 4.05
CA ARG A 17 -6.61 -36.41 2.95
C ARG A 17 -5.08 -36.36 3.03
N LEU A 18 -4.39 -37.11 2.16
CA LEU A 18 -2.99 -36.86 1.92
C LEU A 18 -2.92 -35.37 1.47
N ALA A 19 -2.35 -34.52 2.30
CA ALA A 19 -2.00 -33.16 1.90
C ALA A 19 -1.03 -33.31 0.72
N ALA A 20 -1.48 -32.95 -0.47
CA ALA A 20 -0.61 -32.95 -1.66
C ALA A 20 0.63 -32.13 -1.30
N ALA A 21 1.81 -32.73 -1.44
CA ALA A 21 3.07 -32.07 -1.15
C ALA A 21 3.13 -30.76 -1.97
N GLN A 22 3.27 -29.62 -1.28
CA GLN A 22 3.32 -28.32 -1.97
C GLN A 22 4.51 -28.33 -2.94
N PRO A 23 4.31 -27.91 -4.20
CA PRO A 23 5.34 -27.98 -5.21
C PRO A 23 6.49 -27.04 -4.87
N TRP A 24 7.71 -27.51 -5.12
CA TRP A 24 8.91 -26.71 -5.01
C TRP A 24 9.11 -25.81 -6.24
N THR A 25 9.53 -24.58 -6.05
CA THR A 25 10.04 -23.71 -7.11
C THR A 25 11.40 -23.19 -6.70
N LEU A 26 12.37 -23.35 -7.60
CA LEU A 26 13.74 -22.87 -7.44
C LEU A 26 14.03 -21.81 -8.50
N ILE A 27 14.36 -20.59 -8.06
CA ILE A 27 14.89 -19.54 -8.94
C ILE A 27 16.40 -19.53 -8.78
N GLU A 28 17.15 -19.77 -9.86
CA GLU A 28 18.59 -19.92 -9.82
C GLU A 28 19.33 -18.68 -10.31
N GLY A 29 20.28 -18.19 -9.50
CA GLY A 29 21.27 -17.21 -9.91
C GLY A 29 20.75 -15.80 -10.20
N ALA A 30 19.62 -15.41 -9.62
CA ALA A 30 19.09 -14.05 -9.74
C ALA A 30 19.81 -13.07 -8.80
N THR A 31 19.82 -11.79 -9.14
CA THR A 31 20.29 -10.73 -8.25
C THR A 31 19.19 -10.33 -7.30
N LEU A 32 19.30 -10.65 -6.01
CA LEU A 32 18.39 -10.16 -4.99
C LEU A 32 18.70 -8.70 -4.66
N VAL A 33 17.69 -7.84 -4.81
CA VAL A 33 17.75 -6.41 -4.49
C VAL A 33 17.14 -6.20 -3.10
N ASP A 34 17.95 -5.65 -2.20
CA ASP A 34 17.52 -5.15 -0.88
C ASP A 34 18.16 -3.77 -0.69
N PRO A 35 17.44 -2.67 -1.00
CA PRO A 35 18.02 -1.33 -1.01
C PRO A 35 18.51 -0.84 0.37
N ALA A 36 18.09 -1.51 1.45
CA ALA A 36 18.55 -1.22 2.82
C ALA A 36 19.72 -2.10 3.27
N ALA A 37 20.21 -3.02 2.43
CA ALA A 37 21.36 -3.86 2.73
C ALA A 37 22.68 -3.21 2.23
N SER A 38 23.80 -3.73 2.73
CA SER A 38 25.13 -3.36 2.24
C SER A 38 25.94 -4.64 1.94
N PRO A 39 26.23 -4.95 0.67
CA PRO A 39 25.78 -4.27 -0.56
C PRO A 39 24.25 -4.43 -0.81
N PRO A 40 23.63 -3.50 -1.54
CA PRO A 40 22.19 -3.51 -1.76
C PRO A 40 21.71 -4.56 -2.78
N ALA A 41 22.65 -5.25 -3.44
CA ALA A 41 22.36 -6.30 -4.41
C ALA A 41 23.38 -7.44 -4.30
N ARG A 42 22.89 -8.69 -4.43
CA ARG A 42 23.73 -9.88 -4.39
C ARG A 42 23.13 -11.02 -5.22
N VAL A 43 23.97 -11.82 -5.86
CA VAL A 43 23.52 -13.00 -6.61
C VAL A 43 23.14 -14.12 -5.65
N VAL A 44 21.96 -14.68 -5.82
CA VAL A 44 21.38 -15.74 -4.98
C VAL A 44 20.53 -16.70 -5.80
N SER A 45 20.28 -17.87 -5.23
CA SER A 45 19.15 -18.73 -5.59
C SER A 45 18.09 -18.64 -4.49
N VAL A 46 16.81 -18.72 -4.88
CA VAL A 46 15.67 -18.65 -3.97
C VAL A 46 14.83 -19.92 -4.11
N LEU A 47 14.67 -20.65 -3.03
CA LEU A 47 13.83 -21.83 -2.97
C LEU A 47 12.49 -21.49 -2.33
N ILE A 48 11.39 -21.86 -2.98
CA ILE A 48 10.02 -21.59 -2.56
C ILE A 48 9.29 -22.92 -2.33
N ARG A 49 8.54 -22.98 -1.25
CA ARG A 49 7.62 -24.07 -0.97
C ARG A 49 6.27 -23.51 -0.58
N GLY A 50 5.24 -23.80 -1.39
CA GLY A 50 3.93 -23.19 -1.18
C GLY A 50 4.02 -21.67 -1.22
N ASP A 51 3.46 -20.99 -0.22
CA ASP A 51 3.44 -19.53 -0.10
C ASP A 51 4.65 -18.91 0.62
N ARG A 52 5.71 -19.72 0.89
CA ARG A 52 6.87 -19.30 1.69
C ARG A 52 8.18 -19.42 0.92
N VAL A 53 9.08 -18.49 1.19
CA VAL A 53 10.48 -18.60 0.82
C VAL A 53 11.16 -19.51 1.83
N GLU A 54 11.57 -20.70 1.41
CA GLU A 54 12.20 -21.71 2.26
C GLU A 54 13.69 -21.37 2.54
N ALA A 55 14.40 -20.97 1.46
CA ALA A 55 15.82 -20.63 1.56
C ALA A 55 16.23 -19.56 0.56
N VAL A 56 17.25 -18.78 0.93
CA VAL A 56 17.97 -17.81 0.07
C VAL A 56 19.45 -17.99 0.30
N ALA A 57 20.19 -18.43 -0.70
CA ALA A 57 21.65 -18.66 -0.63
C ALA A 57 22.29 -18.49 -2.01
N PRO A 58 23.62 -18.30 -2.11
CA PRO A 58 24.33 -18.21 -3.40
C PRO A 58 24.08 -19.43 -4.30
N ARG A 59 23.98 -20.61 -3.70
CA ARG A 59 23.62 -21.88 -4.36
C ARG A 59 22.71 -22.69 -3.45
N LEU A 60 21.71 -23.35 -4.03
CA LEU A 60 20.80 -24.25 -3.36
C LEU A 60 20.73 -25.58 -4.11
N GLU A 61 20.58 -26.67 -3.37
CA GLU A 61 20.27 -27.96 -3.97
C GLU A 61 18.85 -27.92 -4.57
N ARG A 62 18.70 -28.59 -5.70
CA ARG A 62 17.43 -28.72 -6.39
C ARG A 62 16.63 -29.86 -5.77
N PRO A 63 15.51 -29.60 -5.10
CA PRO A 63 14.64 -30.66 -4.63
C PRO A 63 14.09 -31.50 -5.80
N PRO A 64 13.79 -32.79 -5.58
CA PRO A 64 13.12 -33.60 -6.58
C PRO A 64 11.82 -32.95 -7.06
N PHE A 65 11.58 -32.98 -8.38
CA PHE A 65 10.39 -32.42 -9.02
C PHE A 65 10.20 -30.88 -8.86
N ALA A 66 11.23 -30.16 -8.41
CA ALA A 66 11.17 -28.71 -8.34
C ALA A 66 11.03 -28.08 -9.73
N ARG A 67 10.12 -27.12 -9.88
CA ARG A 67 10.10 -26.20 -11.02
C ARG A 67 11.33 -25.30 -10.94
N VAL A 68 12.19 -25.33 -11.94
CA VAL A 68 13.36 -24.45 -12.01
C VAL A 68 13.08 -23.28 -12.93
N ILE A 69 13.43 -22.07 -12.46
CA ILE A 69 13.32 -20.81 -13.18
C ILE A 69 14.72 -20.20 -13.27
N GLU A 70 15.20 -19.95 -14.49
CA GLU A 70 16.46 -19.26 -14.73
C GLU A 70 16.35 -17.80 -14.29
N GLY A 71 17.20 -17.40 -13.37
CA GLY A 71 17.23 -16.04 -12.81
C GLY A 71 18.44 -15.21 -13.20
N ARG A 72 19.43 -15.80 -13.88
CA ARG A 72 20.66 -15.08 -14.26
C ARG A 72 20.36 -13.86 -15.12
N GLY A 73 21.01 -12.73 -14.78
CA GLY A 73 20.78 -11.45 -15.45
C GLY A 73 19.48 -10.74 -15.06
N ARG A 74 18.70 -11.32 -14.14
CA ARG A 74 17.45 -10.76 -13.62
C ARG A 74 17.55 -10.38 -12.17
N PHE A 75 16.62 -9.51 -11.72
CA PHE A 75 16.63 -8.92 -10.40
C PHE A 75 15.35 -9.32 -9.64
N ILE A 76 15.53 -9.85 -8.43
CA ILE A 76 14.44 -10.15 -7.51
C ILE A 76 14.20 -8.90 -6.65
N VAL A 77 12.95 -8.42 -6.65
CA VAL A 77 12.49 -7.23 -5.91
C VAL A 77 11.29 -7.64 -5.07
N PRO A 78 11.16 -7.21 -3.79
CA PRO A 78 9.94 -7.43 -3.02
C PRO A 78 8.70 -6.92 -3.76
N GLY A 79 7.53 -7.46 -3.47
CA GLY A 79 6.27 -6.96 -4.00
C GLY A 79 6.06 -5.49 -3.66
N LEU A 80 5.58 -4.70 -4.64
CA LEU A 80 5.33 -3.28 -4.46
C LEU A 80 4.07 -3.04 -3.62
N TRP A 81 4.06 -1.93 -2.89
CA TRP A 81 2.94 -1.44 -2.11
C TRP A 81 2.29 -0.22 -2.77
N ASP A 82 0.97 -0.25 -2.92
CA ASP A 82 0.15 0.96 -3.07
C ASP A 82 -0.52 1.26 -1.73
N MET A 83 -0.10 2.34 -1.08
CA MET A 83 -0.57 2.70 0.26
C MET A 83 -1.83 3.55 0.24
N HIS A 84 -2.38 3.85 -0.94
CA HIS A 84 -3.60 4.64 -1.09
C HIS A 84 -4.46 4.15 -2.25
N GLY A 85 -5.09 3.01 -2.06
CA GLY A 85 -6.07 2.45 -3.00
C GLY A 85 -7.51 2.62 -2.51
N HIS A 86 -8.46 2.58 -3.44
CA HIS A 86 -9.90 2.61 -3.21
C HIS A 86 -10.59 1.53 -4.04
N LEU A 87 -10.58 0.27 -3.57
CA LEU A 87 -11.09 -0.86 -4.34
C LEU A 87 -12.62 -1.00 -4.31
N ALA A 88 -13.27 -0.51 -3.27
CA ALA A 88 -14.71 -0.64 -3.08
C ALA A 88 -15.37 0.67 -2.61
N ALA A 89 -14.96 1.81 -3.16
CA ALA A 89 -15.50 3.13 -2.81
C ALA A 89 -16.39 3.71 -3.92
N LEU A 90 -15.94 3.65 -5.17
CA LEU A 90 -16.54 4.38 -6.29
C LEU A 90 -16.89 3.42 -7.43
N GLY A 91 -17.91 2.58 -7.21
CA GLY A 91 -18.40 1.65 -8.22
C GLY A 91 -17.95 0.19 -8.00
N PRO A 92 -18.18 -0.68 -8.98
CA PRO A 92 -17.83 -2.10 -8.85
C PRO A 92 -16.31 -2.29 -8.79
N ILE A 93 -15.86 -3.26 -8.00
CA ILE A 93 -14.44 -3.61 -7.87
C ILE A 93 -13.79 -3.98 -9.22
N GLY A 94 -14.59 -4.50 -10.16
CA GLY A 94 -14.12 -4.85 -11.50
C GLY A 94 -12.87 -5.72 -11.47
N ARG A 95 -11.92 -5.48 -12.36
CA ARG A 95 -10.64 -6.19 -12.45
C ARG A 95 -9.46 -5.46 -11.77
N ALA A 96 -9.73 -4.44 -10.97
CA ALA A 96 -8.67 -3.70 -10.29
C ALA A 96 -7.69 -4.60 -9.48
N PRO A 97 -8.14 -5.64 -8.74
CA PRO A 97 -7.23 -6.54 -8.03
C PRO A 97 -6.24 -7.27 -8.95
N GLU A 98 -6.72 -7.75 -10.10
CA GLU A 98 -5.90 -8.43 -11.11
C GLU A 98 -4.88 -7.48 -11.73
N HIS A 99 -5.30 -6.25 -12.06
CA HIS A 99 -4.43 -5.22 -12.63
C HIS A 99 -3.27 -4.86 -11.69
N PHE A 100 -3.52 -4.73 -10.39
CA PHE A 100 -2.45 -4.52 -9.40
C PHE A 100 -1.38 -5.60 -9.52
N VAL A 101 -1.77 -6.87 -9.44
CA VAL A 101 -0.83 -8.01 -9.55
C VAL A 101 -0.14 -8.02 -10.90
N GLY A 102 -0.87 -7.74 -11.98
CA GLY A 102 -0.34 -7.64 -13.34
C GLY A 102 0.80 -6.62 -13.49
N HIS A 103 0.83 -5.58 -12.66
CA HIS A 103 1.88 -4.55 -12.63
C HIS A 103 2.90 -4.74 -11.51
N GLY A 104 2.85 -5.85 -10.75
CA GLY A 104 3.78 -6.13 -9.66
C GLY A 104 3.43 -5.43 -8.34
N VAL A 105 2.25 -4.83 -8.25
CA VAL A 105 1.72 -4.29 -6.99
C VAL A 105 1.04 -5.44 -6.24
N LEU A 106 1.77 -6.00 -5.28
CA LEU A 106 1.34 -7.21 -4.58
C LEU A 106 0.68 -6.93 -3.23
N HIS A 107 0.69 -5.67 -2.81
CA HIS A 107 0.14 -5.24 -1.54
C HIS A 107 -0.55 -3.89 -1.71
N VAL A 108 -1.76 -3.77 -1.17
CA VAL A 108 -2.56 -2.53 -1.22
C VAL A 108 -3.11 -2.21 0.16
N ARG A 109 -2.98 -0.97 0.57
CA ARG A 109 -3.72 -0.39 1.69
C ARG A 109 -4.94 0.34 1.13
N ASP A 110 -6.12 -0.24 1.34
CA ASP A 110 -7.39 0.39 0.95
C ASP A 110 -7.77 1.48 1.94
N MET A 111 -7.95 2.68 1.45
CA MET A 111 -8.12 3.90 2.25
C MET A 111 -9.58 4.34 2.41
N GLY A 112 -10.49 3.42 2.21
CA GLY A 112 -11.92 3.61 2.49
C GLY A 112 -12.81 3.06 1.40
N GLY A 113 -13.89 2.39 1.85
CA GLY A 113 -14.85 1.76 0.98
C GLY A 113 -15.90 0.97 1.78
N TYR A 114 -16.77 0.27 1.08
CA TYR A 114 -17.78 -0.59 1.68
C TYR A 114 -17.14 -1.81 2.35
N LEU A 115 -17.27 -1.89 3.67
CA LEU A 115 -16.59 -2.87 4.51
C LEU A 115 -16.91 -4.32 4.16
N ASP A 116 -18.17 -4.62 3.85
CA ASP A 116 -18.63 -5.94 3.43
C ASP A 116 -17.96 -6.39 2.13
N GLN A 117 -17.90 -5.50 1.12
CA GLN A 117 -17.23 -5.77 -0.16
C GLN A 117 -15.73 -5.97 0.01
N LEU A 118 -15.07 -5.13 0.81
CA LEU A 118 -13.63 -5.24 1.09
C LEU A 118 -13.30 -6.53 1.86
N THR A 119 -14.15 -6.92 2.81
CA THR A 119 -13.99 -8.15 3.58
C THR A 119 -14.19 -9.38 2.70
N ALA A 120 -15.20 -9.38 1.83
CA ALA A 120 -15.45 -10.45 0.87
C ALA A 120 -14.29 -10.57 -0.13
N LEU A 121 -13.83 -9.46 -0.70
CA LEU A 121 -12.68 -9.42 -1.61
C LEU A 121 -11.42 -9.99 -0.95
N ARG A 122 -11.11 -9.55 0.27
CA ARG A 122 -9.96 -10.04 1.05
C ARG A 122 -10.03 -11.56 1.28
N ALA A 123 -11.23 -12.08 1.57
CA ALA A 123 -11.45 -13.52 1.75
C ALA A 123 -11.29 -14.30 0.43
N ASP A 124 -11.76 -13.75 -0.69
CA ASP A 124 -11.63 -14.37 -2.01
C ASP A 124 -10.17 -14.45 -2.46
N ILE A 125 -9.40 -13.39 -2.21
CA ILE A 125 -7.96 -13.37 -2.48
C ILE A 125 -7.23 -14.36 -1.58
N ALA A 126 -7.50 -14.36 -0.27
CA ALA A 126 -6.85 -15.23 0.70
C ALA A 126 -7.09 -16.72 0.44
N THR A 127 -8.26 -17.08 -0.13
CA THR A 127 -8.60 -18.46 -0.49
C THR A 127 -8.20 -18.83 -1.93
N GLY A 128 -7.61 -17.89 -2.70
CA GLY A 128 -7.22 -18.11 -4.09
C GLY A 128 -8.38 -18.16 -5.08
N ARG A 129 -9.61 -17.87 -4.65
CA ARG A 129 -10.79 -17.76 -5.56
C ARG A 129 -10.65 -16.60 -6.53
N ARG A 130 -9.90 -15.58 -6.12
CA ARG A 130 -9.58 -14.41 -6.95
C ARG A 130 -8.09 -14.08 -6.91
N VAL A 131 -7.53 -13.65 -8.02
CA VAL A 131 -6.18 -13.07 -8.06
C VAL A 131 -6.27 -11.62 -7.60
N GLY A 132 -5.39 -11.23 -6.67
CA GLY A 132 -5.37 -9.86 -6.17
C GLY A 132 -4.24 -9.65 -5.16
N PRO A 133 -3.94 -8.39 -4.81
CA PRO A 133 -2.90 -8.05 -3.84
C PRO A 133 -3.31 -8.46 -2.42
N THR A 134 -2.34 -8.59 -1.52
CA THR A 134 -2.62 -8.64 -0.08
C THR A 134 -3.24 -7.32 0.36
N LEU A 135 -4.43 -7.37 0.97
CA LEU A 135 -5.19 -6.17 1.34
C LEU A 135 -5.04 -5.81 2.82
N ARG A 136 -4.83 -4.53 3.07
CA ARG A 136 -5.06 -3.86 4.37
C ARG A 136 -6.26 -2.94 4.21
N ILE A 137 -7.29 -3.07 5.02
CA ILE A 137 -8.57 -2.39 4.82
C ILE A 137 -8.93 -1.48 5.99
N ALA A 138 -9.51 -0.31 5.68
CA ALA A 138 -10.07 0.62 6.66
C ALA A 138 -11.58 0.39 6.89
N GLY A 139 -12.29 -0.11 5.88
CA GLY A 139 -13.75 -0.02 5.85
C GLY A 139 -14.21 1.43 5.59
N PRO A 140 -15.30 1.92 6.22
CA PRO A 140 -15.80 3.26 5.97
C PRO A 140 -14.80 4.34 6.42
N THR A 141 -14.70 5.39 5.63
CA THR A 141 -13.95 6.60 6.01
C THR A 141 -14.67 7.34 7.13
N LEU A 142 -13.97 7.66 8.22
CA LEU A 142 -14.51 8.41 9.35
C LEU A 142 -14.50 9.91 9.05
N ASN A 143 -15.63 10.57 9.20
CA ASN A 143 -15.80 11.99 8.89
C ASN A 143 -16.89 12.61 9.78
N SER A 144 -16.96 13.94 9.85
CA SER A 144 -18.09 14.62 10.51
C SER A 144 -19.13 15.16 9.51
N GLU A 145 -18.86 15.00 8.22
CA GLU A 145 -19.79 15.23 7.11
C GLU A 145 -20.03 13.93 6.34
N HIS A 146 -21.04 13.92 5.46
CA HIS A 146 -21.40 12.74 4.65
C HIS A 146 -21.20 13.03 3.14
N PRO A 147 -19.95 13.09 2.65
CA PRO A 147 -19.70 13.41 1.24
C PRO A 147 -19.96 12.23 0.29
N ALA A 148 -20.01 10.99 0.79
CA ALA A 148 -20.26 9.77 0.02
C ALA A 148 -20.75 8.64 0.93
N ASP A 149 -21.48 7.67 0.37
CA ASP A 149 -22.15 6.59 1.12
C ASP A 149 -21.21 5.66 1.88
N PHE A 150 -19.94 5.55 1.46
CA PHE A 150 -18.92 4.80 2.18
C PHE A 150 -18.26 5.59 3.33
N HIS A 151 -18.71 6.83 3.61
CA HIS A 151 -18.31 7.58 4.79
C HIS A 151 -19.21 7.27 5.98
N ARG A 152 -18.61 7.17 7.16
CA ARG A 152 -19.32 7.08 8.42
C ARG A 152 -19.30 8.45 9.10
N THR A 153 -20.46 9.08 9.20
CA THR A 153 -20.62 10.37 9.87
C THR A 153 -20.56 10.19 11.39
N LEU A 154 -19.71 10.98 12.04
CA LEU A 154 -19.48 11.00 13.48
C LEU A 154 -19.48 12.44 13.96
N THR A 155 -20.35 12.77 14.91
CA THR A 155 -20.56 14.15 15.39
C THR A 155 -20.09 14.36 16.84
N THR A 156 -19.87 13.27 17.59
CA THR A 156 -19.45 13.31 18.99
C THR A 156 -18.28 12.36 19.25
N ALA A 157 -17.51 12.64 20.32
CA ALA A 157 -16.46 11.75 20.81
C ALA A 157 -17.00 10.35 21.18
N GLY A 158 -18.22 10.27 21.70
CA GLY A 158 -18.87 9.00 22.05
C GLY A 158 -19.12 8.11 20.84
N GLU A 159 -19.69 8.67 19.77
CA GLU A 159 -19.89 7.98 18.49
C GLU A 159 -18.55 7.55 17.88
N ALA A 160 -17.53 8.42 17.92
CA ALA A 160 -16.19 8.11 17.42
C ALA A 160 -15.56 6.90 18.11
N ARG A 161 -15.58 6.86 19.45
CA ARG A 161 -15.08 5.71 20.23
C ARG A 161 -15.87 4.44 19.95
N GLY A 162 -17.20 4.54 19.80
CA GLY A 162 -18.08 3.42 19.41
C GLY A 162 -17.68 2.85 18.04
N ALA A 163 -17.56 3.73 17.04
CA ALA A 163 -17.17 3.37 15.68
C ALA A 163 -15.80 2.66 15.63
N VAL A 164 -14.81 3.16 16.37
CA VAL A 164 -13.48 2.54 16.43
C VAL A 164 -13.55 1.12 17.00
N ARG A 165 -14.32 0.88 18.06
CA ARG A 165 -14.49 -0.47 18.64
C ARG A 165 -15.21 -1.43 17.67
N GLU A 166 -16.25 -0.96 16.99
CA GLU A 166 -16.97 -1.74 15.99
C GLU A 166 -16.06 -2.13 14.82
N LEU A 167 -15.29 -1.18 14.28
CA LEU A 167 -14.34 -1.44 13.20
C LEU A 167 -13.23 -2.40 13.63
N LYS A 168 -12.74 -2.28 14.88
CA LYS A 168 -11.79 -3.27 15.44
C LYS A 168 -12.40 -4.67 15.48
N ALA A 169 -13.63 -4.81 15.94
CA ALA A 169 -14.35 -6.08 15.99
C ALA A 169 -14.60 -6.67 14.59
N ALA A 170 -14.84 -5.79 13.59
CA ALA A 170 -14.98 -6.16 12.19
C ALA A 170 -13.66 -6.55 11.50
N GLY A 171 -12.52 -6.40 12.18
CA GLY A 171 -11.22 -6.85 11.69
C GLY A 171 -10.61 -5.94 10.62
N VAL A 172 -10.85 -4.62 10.69
CA VAL A 172 -10.11 -3.65 9.89
C VAL A 172 -8.68 -3.53 10.40
N ASP A 173 -7.80 -3.03 9.56
CA ASP A 173 -6.36 -2.96 9.82
C ASP A 173 -5.90 -1.58 10.28
N HIS A 174 -6.66 -0.55 9.97
CA HIS A 174 -6.40 0.85 10.29
C HIS A 174 -7.70 1.66 10.22
N LEU A 175 -7.66 2.90 10.70
CA LEU A 175 -8.75 3.85 10.69
C LEU A 175 -8.42 4.98 9.72
N LYS A 176 -9.29 5.26 8.74
CA LYS A 176 -9.15 6.39 7.82
C LYS A 176 -9.98 7.56 8.32
N VAL A 177 -9.36 8.71 8.58
CA VAL A 177 -10.04 9.98 8.85
C VAL A 177 -10.00 10.88 7.62
N HIS A 178 -10.97 11.80 7.52
CA HIS A 178 -11.12 12.71 6.39
C HIS A 178 -11.07 14.18 6.83
N ARG A 179 -10.89 15.09 5.87
CA ARG A 179 -10.65 16.53 6.11
C ARG A 179 -11.72 17.26 6.92
N ALA A 180 -12.99 16.86 6.79
CA ALA A 180 -14.11 17.48 7.51
C ALA A 180 -14.39 16.86 8.89
N THR A 181 -13.49 16.01 9.40
CA THR A 181 -13.56 15.50 10.77
C THR A 181 -13.35 16.65 11.77
N THR A 182 -14.25 16.80 12.74
CA THR A 182 -14.05 17.81 13.80
C THR A 182 -12.86 17.43 14.71
N ARG A 183 -12.25 18.42 15.38
CA ARG A 183 -11.17 18.19 16.33
C ARG A 183 -11.57 17.19 17.42
N GLU A 184 -12.76 17.34 18.01
CA GLU A 184 -13.28 16.44 19.06
C GLU A 184 -13.35 14.98 18.55
N VAL A 185 -13.91 14.75 17.37
CA VAL A 185 -14.02 13.42 16.78
C VAL A 185 -12.63 12.87 16.45
N PHE A 186 -11.74 13.68 15.87
CA PHE A 186 -10.37 13.28 15.55
C PHE A 186 -9.61 12.82 16.79
N GLU A 187 -9.60 13.61 17.86
CA GLU A 187 -8.92 13.28 19.11
C GLU A 187 -9.48 11.98 19.72
N ALA A 188 -10.81 11.80 19.69
CA ALA A 188 -11.45 10.58 20.17
C ALA A 188 -11.09 9.34 19.31
N VAL A 189 -10.98 9.49 17.98
CA VAL A 189 -10.52 8.41 17.07
C VAL A 189 -9.07 8.04 17.37
N ILE A 190 -8.18 9.04 17.54
CA ILE A 190 -6.76 8.81 17.87
C ILE A 190 -6.63 8.07 19.20
N ASP A 191 -7.29 8.55 20.25
CA ASP A 191 -7.20 7.97 21.60
C ASP A 191 -7.71 6.53 21.62
N GLU A 192 -8.91 6.31 21.08
CA GLU A 192 -9.51 4.98 21.07
C GLU A 192 -8.75 4.04 20.11
N GLY A 193 -8.29 4.54 18.96
CA GLY A 193 -7.44 3.80 18.03
C GLY A 193 -6.18 3.28 18.71
N ARG A 194 -5.50 4.15 19.47
CA ARG A 194 -4.33 3.75 20.28
C ARG A 194 -4.69 2.69 21.31
N ARG A 195 -5.83 2.83 22.00
CA ARG A 195 -6.29 1.88 23.03
C ARG A 195 -6.57 0.49 22.46
N VAL A 196 -7.12 0.40 21.26
CA VAL A 196 -7.45 -0.88 20.61
C VAL A 196 -6.38 -1.39 19.66
N GLY A 197 -5.28 -0.64 19.46
CA GLY A 197 -4.17 -1.01 18.59
C GLY A 197 -4.50 -0.89 17.10
N LEU A 198 -5.31 0.10 16.70
CA LEU A 198 -5.56 0.48 15.29
C LEU A 198 -4.87 1.80 14.97
N PRO A 199 -3.93 1.86 14.01
CA PRO A 199 -3.34 3.10 13.57
C PRO A 199 -4.38 3.99 12.86
N VAL A 200 -4.27 5.31 13.06
CA VAL A 200 -5.07 6.32 12.37
C VAL A 200 -4.25 6.92 11.24
N VAL A 201 -4.83 6.99 10.06
CA VAL A 201 -4.23 7.45 8.81
C VAL A 201 -5.20 8.35 8.04
N GLY A 202 -4.75 9.06 7.03
CA GLY A 202 -5.65 9.79 6.13
C GLY A 202 -5.36 11.27 5.99
N HIS A 203 -6.42 12.03 5.74
CA HIS A 203 -6.34 13.49 5.69
C HIS A 203 -6.14 14.07 7.10
N VAL A 204 -5.31 15.08 7.22
CA VAL A 204 -5.33 15.91 8.42
C VAL A 204 -6.64 16.72 8.41
N PRO A 205 -7.47 16.66 9.49
CA PRO A 205 -8.68 17.46 9.55
C PRO A 205 -8.40 18.95 9.45
N LEU A 206 -9.27 19.71 8.78
CA LEU A 206 -9.10 21.17 8.61
C LEU A 206 -9.02 21.94 9.93
N THR A 207 -9.53 21.36 11.01
CA THR A 207 -9.52 21.93 12.36
C THR A 207 -8.26 21.59 13.18
N VAL A 208 -7.32 20.82 12.58
CA VAL A 208 -6.11 20.31 13.25
C VAL A 208 -4.90 20.63 12.38
N SER A 209 -3.81 21.15 12.95
CA SER A 209 -2.58 21.35 12.17
C SER A 209 -1.86 20.02 11.89
N TRP A 210 -1.05 19.97 10.82
CA TRP A 210 -0.18 18.80 10.54
C TRP A 210 0.74 18.47 11.71
N VAL A 211 1.24 19.50 12.39
CA VAL A 211 2.08 19.37 13.59
C VAL A 211 1.29 18.70 14.72
N ASP A 212 0.06 19.17 14.99
CA ASP A 212 -0.77 18.60 16.07
C ASP A 212 -1.22 17.19 15.72
N ALA A 213 -1.58 16.90 14.46
CA ALA A 213 -1.96 15.57 14.03
C ALA A 213 -0.81 14.57 14.22
N SER A 214 0.40 14.96 13.85
CA SER A 214 1.61 14.16 14.06
C SER A 214 1.90 13.92 15.54
N ARG A 215 1.83 14.97 16.38
CA ARG A 215 2.00 14.87 17.84
C ARG A 215 0.92 14.02 18.51
N ALA A 216 -0.31 14.09 18.03
CA ALA A 216 -1.40 13.23 18.49
C ALA A 216 -1.17 11.75 18.17
N GLY A 217 -0.31 11.42 17.20
CA GLY A 217 0.04 10.06 16.82
C GLY A 217 -0.64 9.58 15.55
N MET A 218 -1.07 10.49 14.67
CA MET A 218 -1.49 10.14 13.32
C MET A 218 -0.34 9.42 12.59
N ARG A 219 -0.61 8.21 12.07
CA ARG A 219 0.45 7.32 11.61
C ARG A 219 0.98 7.67 10.23
N THR A 220 0.07 7.95 9.27
CA THR A 220 0.42 8.47 7.96
C THR A 220 -0.47 9.65 7.62
N ILE A 221 0.12 10.66 6.96
CA ILE A 221 -0.56 11.82 6.41
C ILE A 221 -0.54 11.69 4.89
N GLU A 222 -1.69 11.87 4.28
CA GLU A 222 -1.93 11.63 2.87
C GLU A 222 -2.10 12.94 2.10
N HIS A 223 -1.66 12.96 0.84
CA HIS A 223 -1.88 14.02 -0.14
C HIS A 223 -1.16 15.34 0.14
N ILE A 224 -0.21 15.67 -0.74
CA ILE A 224 0.55 16.92 -0.63
C ILE A 224 -0.34 18.17 -0.70
N GLN A 225 -1.44 18.15 -1.46
CA GLN A 225 -2.33 19.30 -1.58
C GLN A 225 -3.06 19.63 -0.27
N THR A 226 -3.28 18.66 0.62
CA THR A 226 -4.04 18.88 1.85
C THR A 226 -3.32 19.79 2.85
N ILE A 227 -2.01 19.99 2.72
CA ILE A 227 -1.27 20.94 3.56
C ILE A 227 -1.74 22.38 3.30
N PHE A 228 -2.03 22.73 2.06
CA PHE A 228 -2.54 24.05 1.69
C PHE A 228 -3.97 24.26 2.20
N GLU A 229 -4.82 23.25 2.05
CA GLU A 229 -6.20 23.26 2.57
C GLU A 229 -6.21 23.42 4.09
N ASN A 230 -5.30 22.74 4.78
CA ASN A 230 -5.18 22.77 6.23
C ASN A 230 -4.67 24.14 6.76
N LEU A 231 -3.74 24.77 6.04
CA LEU A 231 -3.23 26.10 6.39
C LEU A 231 -4.22 27.23 6.09
N GLN A 232 -5.24 26.98 5.24
CA GLN A 232 -6.25 27.96 4.83
C GLN A 232 -7.67 27.36 4.83
N PRO A 233 -8.21 26.90 5.99
CA PRO A 233 -9.45 26.13 6.02
C PRO A 233 -10.71 26.94 5.65
N ASP A 234 -10.70 28.26 5.88
CA ASP A 234 -11.90 29.13 5.74
C ASP A 234 -11.90 29.99 4.48
N LEU A 235 -10.87 29.92 3.65
CA LEU A 235 -10.67 30.85 2.55
C LEU A 235 -10.45 30.09 1.24
N ARG A 236 -11.07 30.60 0.15
CA ARG A 236 -10.73 30.17 -1.20
C ARG A 236 -9.23 30.42 -1.42
N LEU A 237 -8.50 29.37 -1.77
CA LEU A 237 -7.09 29.45 -2.09
C LEU A 237 -6.93 30.18 -3.42
N THR A 238 -6.72 31.51 -3.38
CA THR A 238 -6.39 32.29 -4.59
C THR A 238 -4.97 31.96 -5.06
N PRO A 239 -4.62 32.17 -6.35
CA PRO A 239 -3.28 31.94 -6.85
C PRO A 239 -2.18 32.65 -6.05
N GLU A 240 -2.42 33.89 -5.62
CA GLU A 240 -1.48 34.67 -4.82
C GLU A 240 -1.26 34.04 -3.45
N ARG A 241 -2.33 33.65 -2.76
CA ARG A 241 -2.24 32.98 -1.45
C ARG A 241 -1.58 31.63 -1.55
N PHE A 242 -1.90 30.86 -2.59
CA PHE A 242 -1.20 29.60 -2.86
C PHE A 242 0.30 29.83 -3.01
N SER A 243 0.72 30.87 -3.76
CA SER A 243 2.13 31.21 -3.96
C SER A 243 2.80 31.55 -2.63
N HIS A 244 2.21 32.41 -1.79
CA HIS A 244 2.76 32.76 -0.48
C HIS A 244 2.90 31.55 0.44
N LEU A 245 1.86 30.71 0.55
CA LEU A 245 1.94 29.49 1.33
C LEU A 245 3.00 28.50 0.81
N ALA A 246 3.15 28.42 -0.51
CA ALA A 246 4.20 27.60 -1.09
C ALA A 246 5.60 28.14 -0.76
N ASP A 247 5.79 29.46 -0.78
CA ASP A 247 7.05 30.11 -0.36
C ASP A 247 7.35 29.80 1.14
N ASP A 248 6.34 29.93 2.02
CA ASP A 248 6.47 29.60 3.43
C ASP A 248 6.80 28.11 3.67
N LEU A 249 6.15 27.22 2.91
CA LEU A 249 6.38 25.77 3.00
C LEU A 249 7.75 25.35 2.41
N GLU A 250 8.22 26.05 1.40
CA GLU A 250 9.60 25.89 0.91
C GLU A 250 10.63 26.50 1.86
N GLY A 251 10.20 27.46 2.73
CA GLY A 251 10.97 28.11 3.79
C GLY A 251 10.83 27.46 5.17
N ALA A 252 10.87 28.31 6.20
CA ALA A 252 10.93 27.92 7.62
C ALA A 252 9.71 27.13 8.11
N LEU A 253 8.51 27.46 7.61
CA LEU A 253 7.29 26.72 8.00
C LEU A 253 7.38 25.25 7.62
N GLY A 254 7.87 24.93 6.40
CA GLY A 254 8.09 23.55 6.00
C GLY A 254 9.17 22.86 6.82
N ASP A 255 10.24 23.56 7.20
CA ASP A 255 11.29 22.99 8.08
C ASP A 255 10.71 22.60 9.45
N GLU A 256 9.85 23.43 10.03
CA GLU A 256 9.14 23.11 11.26
C GLU A 256 8.24 21.88 11.10
N ILE A 257 7.32 21.91 10.12
CA ILE A 257 6.35 20.83 9.92
C ILE A 257 7.06 19.49 9.67
N PHE A 258 7.98 19.46 8.71
CA PHE A 258 8.67 18.23 8.32
C PHE A 258 9.65 17.75 9.41
N GLY A 259 10.23 18.67 10.18
CA GLY A 259 11.01 18.34 11.36
C GLY A 259 10.18 17.59 12.42
N VAL A 260 8.95 18.02 12.67
CA VAL A 260 8.04 17.34 13.61
C VAL A 260 7.59 15.98 13.06
N LEU A 261 7.21 15.87 11.77
CA LEU A 261 6.83 14.60 11.17
C LEU A 261 7.95 13.57 11.29
N LYS A 262 9.18 13.98 10.96
CA LYS A 262 10.37 13.13 11.09
C LYS A 262 10.59 12.69 12.54
N ALA A 263 10.56 13.64 13.48
CA ALA A 263 10.82 13.36 14.90
C ALA A 263 9.81 12.38 15.50
N ASN A 264 8.54 12.46 15.09
CA ASN A 264 7.47 11.57 15.53
C ASN A 264 7.38 10.27 14.73
N GLY A 265 8.16 10.11 13.65
CA GLY A 265 8.06 8.97 12.75
C GLY A 265 6.72 8.88 12.03
N THR A 266 6.08 10.02 11.77
CA THR A 266 4.87 10.11 10.95
C THR A 266 5.26 9.92 9.48
N TRP A 267 4.67 8.93 8.80
CA TRP A 267 4.90 8.73 7.38
C TRP A 267 4.11 9.72 6.54
N PHE A 268 4.64 10.03 5.37
CA PHE A 268 3.98 10.89 4.41
C PHE A 268 3.78 10.17 3.08
N ASP A 269 2.55 10.18 2.60
CA ASP A 269 2.15 9.68 1.28
C ASP A 269 1.77 10.87 0.38
N PRO A 270 2.65 11.33 -0.51
CA PRO A 270 2.41 12.54 -1.29
C PRO A 270 1.34 12.38 -2.36
N THR A 271 1.11 11.17 -2.87
CA THR A 271 0.13 10.86 -3.94
C THR A 271 0.19 11.84 -5.12
N LEU A 272 1.39 12.08 -5.64
CA LEU A 272 1.64 13.06 -6.70
C LEU A 272 0.83 12.77 -7.97
N ILE A 273 0.69 11.48 -8.31
CA ILE A 273 -0.01 11.05 -9.51
C ILE A 273 -1.52 11.33 -9.44
N GLY A 274 -2.12 11.32 -8.25
CA GLY A 274 -3.54 11.67 -8.07
C GLY A 274 -3.82 13.11 -8.47
N TYR A 275 -2.94 14.04 -8.14
CA TYR A 275 -3.06 15.44 -8.57
C TYR A 275 -2.77 15.62 -10.05
N GLU A 276 -1.79 14.90 -10.62
CA GLU A 276 -1.48 14.89 -12.05
C GLU A 276 -2.70 14.43 -12.87
N ALA A 277 -3.35 13.34 -12.46
CA ALA A 277 -4.57 12.84 -13.09
C ALA A 277 -5.71 13.88 -13.09
N ALA A 278 -5.81 14.69 -12.03
CA ALA A 278 -6.77 15.79 -11.96
C ALA A 278 -6.43 16.97 -12.91
N ILE A 279 -5.15 17.12 -13.29
CA ILE A 279 -4.74 18.11 -14.32
C ILE A 279 -5.18 17.62 -15.70
N ASP A 280 -4.94 16.36 -16.01
CA ASP A 280 -5.22 15.75 -17.31
C ASP A 280 -6.73 15.79 -17.64
N GLY A 281 -7.58 15.67 -16.63
CA GLY A 281 -9.04 15.80 -16.75
C GLY A 281 -9.58 17.24 -16.72
N ALA A 282 -8.72 18.26 -16.60
CA ALA A 282 -9.15 19.65 -16.46
C ALA A 282 -9.34 20.37 -17.81
N ARG A 283 -10.19 21.43 -17.81
CA ARG A 283 -10.27 22.35 -18.95
C ARG A 283 -8.94 23.07 -19.15
N PRO A 284 -8.57 23.47 -20.41
CA PRO A 284 -7.27 24.05 -20.71
C PRO A 284 -6.84 25.23 -19.83
N GLU A 285 -7.77 26.15 -19.51
CA GLU A 285 -7.49 27.33 -18.68
C GLU A 285 -7.15 26.91 -17.23
N ALA A 286 -7.88 25.93 -16.69
CA ALA A 286 -7.63 25.41 -15.34
C ALA A 286 -6.39 24.53 -15.30
N ALA A 287 -6.08 23.81 -16.37
CA ALA A 287 -4.93 22.93 -16.45
C ALA A 287 -3.58 23.68 -16.33
N ALA A 288 -3.47 24.90 -16.91
CA ALA A 288 -2.26 25.72 -16.79
C ALA A 288 -1.98 26.11 -15.33
N ALA A 289 -2.98 26.64 -14.61
CA ALA A 289 -2.85 27.01 -13.21
C ALA A 289 -2.57 25.80 -12.33
N ARG A 290 -3.22 24.66 -12.59
CA ARG A 290 -2.98 23.41 -11.86
C ARG A 290 -1.56 22.86 -12.09
N ARG A 291 -1.03 22.93 -13.31
CA ARG A 291 0.38 22.55 -13.58
C ARG A 291 1.37 23.39 -12.80
N GLN A 292 1.14 24.72 -12.71
CA GLN A 292 1.99 25.60 -11.91
C GLN A 292 1.92 25.21 -10.42
N ALA A 293 0.72 25.02 -9.88
CA ALA A 293 0.52 24.57 -8.49
C ALA A 293 1.19 23.20 -8.24
N TYR A 294 1.06 22.28 -9.18
CA TYR A 294 1.69 20.96 -9.09
C TYR A 294 3.21 21.04 -9.04
N GLY A 295 3.83 21.94 -9.80
CA GLY A 295 5.28 22.19 -9.71
C GLY A 295 5.72 22.57 -8.29
N ARG A 296 4.95 23.47 -7.62
CA ARG A 296 5.23 23.87 -6.23
C ARG A 296 4.98 22.71 -5.23
N MET A 297 3.90 21.93 -5.40
CA MET A 297 3.63 20.75 -4.58
C MET A 297 4.75 19.73 -4.69
N LYS A 298 5.28 19.49 -5.89
CA LYS A 298 6.47 18.64 -6.11
C LYS A 298 7.69 19.16 -5.36
N ALA A 299 7.96 20.46 -5.37
CA ALA A 299 9.09 21.05 -4.65
C ALA A 299 8.95 20.88 -3.12
N ILE A 300 7.74 21.00 -2.57
CA ILE A 300 7.44 20.79 -1.15
C ILE A 300 7.56 19.32 -0.77
N ALA A 301 7.07 18.38 -1.59
CA ALA A 301 7.26 16.95 -1.39
C ALA A 301 8.75 16.57 -1.42
N ALA A 302 9.53 17.16 -2.34
CA ALA A 302 10.98 17.01 -2.38
C ALA A 302 11.66 17.53 -1.10
N LYS A 303 11.18 18.66 -0.55
CA LYS A 303 11.68 19.19 0.72
C LYS A 303 11.39 18.25 1.87
N ALA A 304 10.18 17.68 1.97
CA ALA A 304 9.84 16.69 2.99
C ALA A 304 10.76 15.47 2.93
N ALA A 305 11.01 14.93 1.73
CA ALA A 305 11.92 13.81 1.52
C ALA A 305 13.36 14.15 1.93
N ARG A 306 13.88 15.33 1.54
CA ARG A 306 15.23 15.81 1.93
C ARG A 306 15.35 16.07 3.43
N ALA A 307 14.29 16.51 4.09
CA ALA A 307 14.24 16.67 5.54
C ALA A 307 14.30 15.31 6.28
N GLY A 308 14.11 14.20 5.57
CA GLY A 308 14.15 12.84 6.11
C GLY A 308 12.79 12.40 6.69
N VAL A 309 11.68 13.00 6.28
CA VAL A 309 10.35 12.45 6.53
C VAL A 309 10.25 11.10 5.81
N PRO A 310 9.86 10.03 6.50
CA PRO A 310 9.74 8.72 5.85
C PRO A 310 8.57 8.74 4.84
N ILE A 311 8.89 8.52 3.56
CA ILE A 311 7.93 8.51 2.45
C ILE A 311 7.39 7.09 2.27
N VAL A 312 6.08 6.97 2.05
CA VAL A 312 5.40 5.79 1.53
C VAL A 312 4.83 6.10 0.15
N THR A 313 4.39 5.09 -0.58
CA THR A 313 3.95 5.24 -1.98
C THR A 313 2.50 4.85 -2.14
N GLY A 314 1.66 5.78 -2.54
CA GLY A 314 0.24 5.60 -2.81
C GLY A 314 -0.23 6.42 -4.00
N THR A 315 -1.35 6.05 -4.58
CA THR A 315 -1.80 6.68 -5.83
C THR A 315 -3.04 7.56 -5.68
N ASP A 316 -4.01 7.14 -4.90
CA ASP A 316 -5.36 7.73 -4.84
C ASP A 316 -6.06 7.77 -6.22
N VAL A 317 -5.68 6.87 -7.12
CA VAL A 317 -6.24 6.80 -8.47
C VAL A 317 -6.96 5.47 -8.66
N ILE A 318 -8.21 5.54 -9.15
CA ILE A 318 -9.05 4.37 -9.39
C ILE A 318 -8.80 3.79 -10.78
N ALA A 319 -8.51 4.68 -11.76
CA ALA A 319 -8.21 4.26 -13.13
C ALA A 319 -6.81 3.65 -13.23
N GLN A 320 -6.65 2.62 -14.06
CA GLN A 320 -5.38 1.96 -14.36
C GLN A 320 -4.58 1.56 -13.09
N PRO A 321 -5.20 0.83 -12.15
CA PRO A 321 -4.53 0.43 -10.91
C PRO A 321 -3.26 -0.37 -11.22
N GLY A 322 -2.20 -0.09 -10.46
CA GLY A 322 -0.88 -0.66 -10.67
C GLY A 322 -0.01 0.14 -11.64
N GLU A 323 -0.49 0.49 -12.83
CA GLU A 323 0.23 1.39 -13.75
C GLU A 323 0.48 2.77 -13.10
N MET A 324 -0.53 3.31 -12.41
CA MET A 324 -0.41 4.59 -11.73
C MET A 324 0.61 4.55 -10.59
N LEU A 325 0.79 3.42 -9.90
CA LEU A 325 1.86 3.31 -8.92
C LEU A 325 3.23 3.41 -9.58
N LEU A 326 3.47 2.74 -10.70
CA LEU A 326 4.75 2.84 -11.40
C LEU A 326 5.05 4.29 -11.81
N ARG A 327 4.02 5.04 -12.24
CA ARG A 327 4.15 6.48 -12.53
C ARG A 327 4.44 7.30 -11.26
N GLU A 328 3.78 6.99 -10.12
CA GLU A 328 4.11 7.65 -8.84
C GLU A 328 5.58 7.46 -8.47
N LEU A 329 6.11 6.24 -8.61
CA LEU A 329 7.53 5.98 -8.34
C LEU A 329 8.46 6.80 -9.24
N GLU A 330 8.12 6.95 -10.52
CA GLU A 330 8.86 7.81 -11.45
C GLU A 330 8.79 9.30 -11.04
N ARG A 331 7.63 9.78 -10.55
CA ARG A 331 7.49 11.15 -10.02
C ARG A 331 8.32 11.37 -8.76
N LEU A 332 8.43 10.37 -7.89
CA LEU A 332 9.30 10.46 -6.71
C LEU A 332 10.79 10.55 -7.10
N VAL A 333 11.21 9.89 -8.17
CA VAL A 333 12.57 10.08 -8.73
C VAL A 333 12.71 11.49 -9.34
N GLU A 334 11.71 11.95 -10.09
CA GLU A 334 11.71 13.30 -10.72
C GLU A 334 11.87 14.43 -9.68
N ILE A 335 11.29 14.29 -8.49
CA ILE A 335 11.46 15.25 -7.40
C ILE A 335 12.80 15.13 -6.64
N GLY A 336 13.69 14.26 -7.07
CA GLY A 336 15.07 14.14 -6.57
C GLY A 336 15.31 13.03 -5.55
N MET A 337 14.37 12.10 -5.33
CA MET A 337 14.67 10.87 -4.58
C MET A 337 15.51 9.93 -5.47
N SER A 338 16.52 9.28 -4.91
CA SER A 338 17.27 8.26 -5.65
C SER A 338 16.41 7.00 -5.90
N ALA A 339 16.68 6.28 -6.99
CA ALA A 339 15.95 5.04 -7.28
C ALA A 339 15.98 4.02 -6.11
N PRO A 340 17.11 3.81 -5.39
CA PRO A 340 17.13 3.00 -4.16
C PRO A 340 16.22 3.54 -3.06
N ALA A 341 16.13 4.86 -2.88
CA ALA A 341 15.25 5.48 -1.88
C ALA A 341 13.76 5.28 -2.23
N VAL A 342 13.40 5.44 -3.51
CA VAL A 342 12.03 5.20 -4.00
C VAL A 342 11.67 3.71 -3.87
N LEU A 343 12.59 2.81 -4.22
CA LEU A 343 12.36 1.37 -4.06
C LEU A 343 12.18 1.00 -2.58
N THR A 344 12.96 1.62 -1.67
CA THR A 344 12.78 1.48 -0.22
C THR A 344 11.39 1.94 0.22
N ALA A 345 10.94 3.10 -0.28
CA ALA A 345 9.60 3.64 -0.01
C ALA A 345 8.51 2.68 -0.46
N ALA A 346 8.61 2.15 -1.70
CA ALA A 346 7.62 1.27 -2.32
C ALA A 346 7.58 -0.15 -1.74
N THR A 347 8.56 -0.53 -0.91
CA THR A 347 8.68 -1.89 -0.36
C THR A 347 8.82 -1.86 1.17
N ILE A 348 10.00 -1.56 1.69
CA ILE A 348 10.34 -1.68 3.12
C ILE A 348 9.56 -0.69 3.98
N THR A 349 9.56 0.58 3.59
CA THR A 349 8.90 1.65 4.36
C THR A 349 7.38 1.47 4.35
N SER A 350 6.79 1.22 3.18
CA SER A 350 5.35 0.99 3.05
C SER A 350 4.89 -0.27 3.80
N ALA A 351 5.67 -1.37 3.74
CA ALA A 351 5.39 -2.57 4.51
C ALA A 351 5.40 -2.30 6.03
N ALA A 352 6.37 -1.52 6.51
CA ALA A 352 6.45 -1.12 7.93
C ALA A 352 5.27 -0.23 8.32
N ALA A 353 4.91 0.73 7.49
CA ALA A 353 3.76 1.62 7.69
C ALA A 353 2.43 0.85 7.72
N ALA A 354 2.28 -0.17 6.87
CA ALA A 354 1.13 -1.07 6.83
C ALA A 354 1.09 -2.10 7.97
N GLY A 355 2.11 -2.12 8.85
CA GLY A 355 2.21 -3.10 9.94
C GLY A 355 2.55 -4.52 9.48
N ARG A 356 3.18 -4.66 8.30
CA ARG A 356 3.56 -5.95 7.68
C ARG A 356 5.03 -5.93 7.20
N PRO A 357 5.99 -5.65 8.10
CA PRO A 357 7.40 -5.48 7.72
C PRO A 357 8.00 -6.71 7.02
N GLU A 358 7.44 -7.90 7.25
CA GLU A 358 7.85 -9.14 6.59
C GLU A 358 7.59 -9.16 5.08
N LEU A 359 6.65 -8.33 4.58
CA LEU A 359 6.31 -8.20 3.16
C LEU A 359 7.24 -7.23 2.41
N GLY A 360 8.07 -6.47 3.12
CA GLY A 360 8.99 -5.50 2.53
C GLY A 360 10.33 -6.10 2.05
N ARG A 361 10.59 -7.38 2.27
CA ARG A 361 11.86 -8.04 1.95
C ARG A 361 11.68 -9.49 1.54
N VAL A 362 12.56 -9.97 0.64
CA VAL A 362 12.64 -11.39 0.28
C VAL A 362 13.70 -12.05 1.15
N ARG A 363 13.27 -12.95 2.05
CA ARG A 363 14.16 -13.66 2.99
C ARG A 363 13.64 -15.04 3.32
N ALA A 364 14.51 -15.94 3.75
CA ALA A 364 14.13 -17.26 4.25
C ALA A 364 13.09 -17.14 5.38
N GLY A 365 12.08 -17.99 5.36
CA GLY A 365 10.93 -17.98 6.27
C GLY A 365 9.91 -16.87 5.97
N GLY A 366 10.16 -15.96 5.03
CA GLY A 366 9.26 -14.90 4.63
C GLY A 366 8.19 -15.36 3.64
N PRO A 367 7.19 -14.50 3.34
CA PRO A 367 6.21 -14.76 2.29
C PRO A 367 6.83 -14.81 0.89
N ALA A 368 6.36 -15.72 0.04
CA ALA A 368 6.75 -15.78 -1.37
C ALA A 368 5.90 -14.79 -2.19
N SER A 369 6.24 -13.49 -2.07
CA SER A 369 5.58 -12.38 -2.78
C SER A 369 6.64 -11.40 -3.25
N PHE A 370 7.06 -11.53 -4.52
CA PHE A 370 8.13 -10.72 -5.10
C PHE A 370 8.07 -10.71 -6.64
N LEU A 371 8.84 -9.83 -7.24
CA LEU A 371 8.97 -9.61 -8.67
C LEU A 371 10.31 -10.15 -9.16
N LEU A 372 10.35 -10.60 -10.40
CA LEU A 372 11.55 -10.81 -11.18
C LEU A 372 11.52 -9.84 -12.37
N VAL A 373 12.48 -8.92 -12.44
CA VAL A 373 12.57 -7.89 -13.48
C VAL A 373 13.86 -8.04 -14.30
N ASP A 374 13.83 -7.60 -15.56
CA ASP A 374 14.91 -7.81 -16.52
C ASP A 374 15.99 -6.71 -16.49
N ALA A 375 15.86 -5.71 -15.61
CA ALA A 375 16.85 -4.65 -15.44
C ALA A 375 16.96 -4.24 -13.96
N ASN A 376 18.07 -3.57 -13.60
CA ASN A 376 18.35 -3.18 -12.23
C ASN A 376 17.52 -1.97 -11.77
N PRO A 377 16.57 -2.11 -10.85
CA PRO A 377 15.76 -1.00 -10.38
C PRO A 377 16.50 -0.04 -9.42
N LEU A 378 17.71 -0.37 -9.00
CA LEU A 378 18.57 0.55 -8.24
C LEU A 378 19.23 1.60 -9.14
N ASP A 379 19.39 1.29 -10.43
CA ASP A 379 19.97 2.21 -11.42
C ASP A 379 18.86 3.06 -12.07
N ASP A 380 17.73 2.44 -12.36
CA ASP A 380 16.56 3.08 -12.98
C ASP A 380 15.27 2.46 -12.47
N ILE A 381 14.44 3.26 -11.79
CA ILE A 381 13.17 2.80 -11.23
C ILE A 381 12.20 2.28 -12.31
N ALA A 382 12.29 2.79 -13.56
CA ALA A 382 11.48 2.32 -14.68
C ALA A 382 11.77 0.85 -15.07
N ALA A 383 12.85 0.26 -14.57
CA ALA A 383 13.13 -1.17 -14.69
C ALA A 383 11.99 -2.04 -14.10
N LEU A 384 11.22 -1.52 -13.13
CA LEU A 384 10.05 -2.21 -12.56
C LEU A 384 8.94 -2.48 -13.58
N ARG A 385 8.92 -1.78 -14.72
CA ARG A 385 8.01 -2.05 -15.84
C ARG A 385 8.36 -3.32 -16.62
N ARG A 386 9.62 -3.81 -16.50
CA ARG A 386 10.15 -4.95 -17.22
C ARG A 386 9.97 -6.24 -16.42
N LEU A 387 8.71 -6.53 -16.06
CA LEU A 387 8.36 -7.75 -15.34
C LEU A 387 8.56 -8.97 -16.24
N SER A 388 9.44 -9.86 -15.84
CA SER A 388 9.61 -11.19 -16.46
C SER A 388 8.84 -12.27 -15.72
N LEU A 389 8.53 -12.05 -14.42
CA LEU A 389 7.78 -12.98 -13.60
C LEU A 389 7.31 -12.29 -12.32
N VAL A 390 6.16 -12.73 -11.80
CA VAL A 390 5.68 -12.39 -10.46
C VAL A 390 5.48 -13.68 -9.67
N VAL A 391 5.99 -13.71 -8.45
CA VAL A 391 5.59 -14.70 -7.45
C VAL A 391 4.72 -13.99 -6.42
N HIS A 392 3.49 -14.45 -6.24
CA HIS A 392 2.58 -13.89 -5.25
C HIS A 392 1.83 -14.99 -4.51
N GLN A 393 1.96 -15.00 -3.18
CA GLN A 393 1.40 -16.06 -2.33
C GLN A 393 1.80 -17.47 -2.83
N GLY A 394 3.05 -17.58 -3.31
CA GLY A 394 3.59 -18.83 -3.85
C GLY A 394 3.16 -19.20 -5.26
N ARG A 395 2.20 -18.50 -5.85
CA ARG A 395 1.81 -18.67 -7.26
C ARG A 395 2.80 -17.94 -8.17
N VAL A 396 3.16 -18.60 -9.27
CA VAL A 396 4.08 -18.04 -10.28
C VAL A 396 3.27 -17.58 -11.47
N PHE A 397 3.34 -16.28 -11.78
CA PHE A 397 2.71 -15.63 -12.93
C PHE A 397 3.79 -15.32 -13.97
N THR A 398 3.66 -15.89 -15.15
CA THR A 398 4.54 -15.66 -16.30
C THR A 398 4.19 -14.35 -17.01
N VAL A 399 5.02 -13.91 -17.96
CA VAL A 399 4.73 -12.72 -18.80
C VAL A 399 3.35 -12.83 -19.47
N THR A 400 2.97 -14.02 -19.94
CA THR A 400 1.66 -14.25 -20.56
C THR A 400 0.53 -14.10 -19.55
N ASP A 401 0.68 -14.66 -18.33
CA ASP A 401 -0.29 -14.50 -17.27
C ASP A 401 -0.44 -13.02 -16.86
N LEU A 402 0.68 -12.31 -16.72
CA LEU A 402 0.68 -10.88 -16.38
C LEU A 402 0.00 -10.03 -17.46
N ALA A 403 0.23 -10.35 -18.74
CA ALA A 403 -0.45 -9.67 -19.85
C ALA A 403 -1.97 -9.89 -19.78
N ALA A 404 -2.43 -11.12 -19.47
CA ALA A 404 -3.84 -11.43 -19.31
C ALA A 404 -4.47 -10.73 -18.07
N LEU A 405 -3.71 -10.55 -16.98
CA LEU A 405 -4.17 -9.82 -15.80
C LEU A 405 -4.35 -8.31 -16.06
N ARG A 406 -3.62 -7.74 -17.04
CA ARG A 406 -3.69 -6.31 -17.41
C ARG A 406 -4.79 -5.99 -18.43
N GLN A 407 -5.44 -6.99 -19.01
CA GLN A 407 -6.56 -6.79 -19.96
C GLN A 407 -7.81 -6.32 -19.21
N GLU A 408 -8.63 -5.45 -19.82
CA GLU A 408 -9.91 -4.96 -19.30
C GLU A 408 -11.00 -6.05 -19.21
#